data_a0920dc3e6a6e5e3b55c138f21d141f5
#
_entry.id   a0920dc3e6a6e5e3b55c138f21d141f5
#
_cell.length_a   1.000
_cell.length_b   1.000
_cell.length_c   1.000
_cell.angle_alpha   90.00
_cell.angle_beta   90.00
_cell.angle_gamma   90.00
#
_symmetry.space_group_name_H-M   'P 1'
#
loop_
_entity.id
_entity.type
_entity.pdbx_description
1 polymer ?
#
loop_
_entity_poly.entity_id
_entity_poly.type
_entity_poly.pdbx_seq_one_letter_code
_entity_poly.pdbx_strand_id
1 'polypeptide(L)'
;MAGKVFFSVSMSLDGFIAPESLGDLMGQQWMELQQWIFPQRFIRENLKLGEGGEEGRDNEIARETFERTGASVMGKRMFDLGEQAWPEEAPFHTPVFVVTHEKRDPWERPGGTTFHFVNDGIETALDQARAARRSWST
;
A
#
# COMPACT_ATOMS: atom_id res chain seq x y z
N MET A 1 12.32 10.87 -17.00
CA MET A 1 11.90 9.49 -17.28
C MET A 1 10.68 9.10 -16.44
N ALA A 2 9.69 8.51 -17.07
CA ALA A 2 8.54 8.00 -16.34
C ALA A 2 8.95 6.82 -15.46
N GLY A 3 8.39 6.72 -14.27
CA GLY A 3 8.63 5.60 -13.39
C GLY A 3 7.97 4.33 -13.89
N LYS A 4 8.49 3.19 -13.47
CA LYS A 4 7.88 1.90 -13.77
C LYS A 4 6.67 1.67 -12.88
N VAL A 5 5.66 1.00 -13.41
CA VAL A 5 4.50 0.57 -12.64
C VAL A 5 4.70 -0.90 -12.31
N PHE A 6 4.53 -1.25 -11.05
CA PHE A 6 4.60 -2.64 -10.60
C PHE A 6 3.51 -2.91 -9.56
N PHE A 7 3.25 -4.16 -9.31
CA PHE A 7 2.42 -4.57 -8.18
C PHE A 7 3.12 -5.71 -7.43
N SER A 8 2.81 -5.82 -6.15
CA SER A 8 3.37 -6.87 -5.29
C SER A 8 2.23 -7.42 -4.45
N VAL A 9 2.00 -8.72 -4.53
CA VAL A 9 0.92 -9.38 -3.79
C VAL A 9 1.42 -10.69 -3.20
N SER A 10 0.83 -11.07 -2.07
CA SER A 10 1.05 -12.40 -1.52
C SER A 10 0.09 -13.37 -2.22
N MET A 11 0.60 -14.56 -2.53
CA MET A 11 -0.17 -15.54 -3.29
C MET A 11 -0.02 -16.93 -2.66
N SER A 12 -1.11 -17.70 -2.64
CA SER A 12 -1.07 -19.08 -2.19
C SER A 12 -0.36 -19.97 -3.23
N LEU A 13 0.03 -21.16 -2.83
CA LEU A 13 0.69 -22.10 -3.75
C LEU A 13 -0.19 -22.45 -4.95
N ASP A 14 -1.50 -22.43 -4.78
CA ASP A 14 -2.46 -22.73 -5.85
C ASP A 14 -2.95 -21.49 -6.60
N GLY A 15 -2.32 -20.32 -6.36
CA GLY A 15 -2.48 -19.16 -7.21
C GLY A 15 -3.53 -18.13 -6.79
N PHE A 16 -4.04 -18.19 -5.55
CA PHE A 16 -5.03 -17.22 -5.08
C PHE A 16 -4.39 -16.09 -4.32
N ILE A 17 -4.85 -14.86 -4.58
CA ILE A 17 -4.36 -13.65 -3.91
C ILE A 17 -5.41 -13.02 -2.99
N ALA A 18 -6.65 -13.48 -3.05
CA ALA A 18 -7.76 -12.93 -2.27
C ALA A 18 -8.79 -14.02 -2.00
N PRO A 19 -9.60 -13.88 -0.94
CA PRO A 19 -10.68 -14.82 -0.67
C PRO A 19 -11.77 -14.72 -1.73
N GLU A 20 -12.57 -15.78 -1.84
CA GLU A 20 -13.69 -15.86 -2.77
C GLU A 20 -14.74 -14.77 -2.49
N SER A 21 -14.98 -14.50 -1.22
CA SER A 21 -15.93 -13.47 -0.80
C SER A 21 -15.24 -12.12 -0.64
N LEU A 22 -15.71 -11.11 -1.36
CA LEU A 22 -15.18 -9.76 -1.25
C LEU A 22 -15.44 -9.13 0.13
N GLY A 23 -16.45 -9.63 0.85
CA GLY A 23 -16.72 -9.19 2.22
C GLY A 23 -15.65 -9.61 3.21
N ASP A 24 -14.86 -10.64 2.89
CA ASP A 24 -13.80 -11.17 3.74
C ASP A 24 -12.40 -10.67 3.37
N LEU A 25 -12.30 -9.65 2.52
CA LEU A 25 -11.03 -8.99 2.26
C LEU A 25 -10.46 -8.50 3.60
N MET A 26 -9.20 -8.80 3.86
CA MET A 26 -8.54 -8.56 5.15
C MET A 26 -9.08 -9.44 6.29
N GLY A 27 -9.86 -10.48 5.99
CA GLY A 27 -10.28 -11.47 6.96
C GLY A 27 -9.23 -12.55 7.19
N GLN A 28 -9.64 -13.67 7.79
CA GLN A 28 -8.73 -14.75 8.18
C GLN A 28 -7.90 -15.30 7.01
N GLN A 29 -8.51 -15.58 5.87
CA GLN A 29 -7.81 -16.15 4.73
C GLN A 29 -6.75 -15.19 4.19
N TRP A 30 -7.08 -13.90 4.12
CA TRP A 30 -6.12 -12.89 3.71
C TRP A 30 -4.96 -12.80 4.69
N MET A 31 -5.25 -12.82 5.99
CA MET A 31 -4.22 -12.78 7.04
C MET A 31 -3.29 -13.97 6.96
N GLU A 32 -3.80 -15.14 6.62
CA GLU A 32 -2.97 -16.33 6.44
C GLU A 32 -1.96 -16.15 5.31
N LEU A 33 -2.36 -15.52 4.21
CA LEU A 33 -1.43 -15.21 3.11
C LEU A 33 -0.35 -14.20 3.54
N GLN A 34 -0.62 -13.36 4.53
CA GLN A 34 0.31 -12.33 4.97
C GLN A 34 1.21 -12.78 6.12
N GLN A 35 1.12 -14.03 6.57
CA GLN A 35 1.89 -14.51 7.73
C GLN A 35 3.40 -14.42 7.54
N TRP A 36 3.87 -14.43 6.30
CA TRP A 36 5.30 -14.30 6.02
C TRP A 36 5.82 -12.89 6.24
N ILE A 37 4.98 -11.87 6.01
CA ILE A 37 5.41 -10.47 6.01
C ILE A 37 5.27 -9.79 7.39
N PHE A 38 4.21 -10.10 8.14
CA PHE A 38 3.97 -9.45 9.42
C PHE A 38 5.07 -9.66 10.47
N PRO A 39 5.76 -10.82 10.54
CA PRO A 39 6.86 -10.99 11.48
C PRO A 39 8.12 -10.21 11.12
N GLN A 40 8.23 -9.66 9.92
CA GLN A 40 9.44 -9.00 9.48
C GLN A 40 9.66 -7.68 10.22
N ARG A 41 10.90 -7.42 10.63
CA ARG A 41 11.25 -6.24 11.42
C ARG A 41 10.82 -4.94 10.75
N PHE A 42 11.09 -4.81 9.44
CA PHE A 42 10.70 -3.61 8.70
C PHE A 42 9.21 -3.35 8.76
N ILE A 43 8.39 -4.39 8.58
CA ILE A 43 6.92 -4.25 8.62
C ILE A 43 6.43 -3.92 10.02
N ARG A 44 7.01 -4.54 11.06
CA ARG A 44 6.65 -4.24 12.44
C ARG A 44 6.90 -2.78 12.78
N GLU A 45 8.05 -2.25 12.36
CA GLU A 45 8.37 -0.83 12.55
C GLU A 45 7.44 0.07 11.76
N ASN A 46 7.19 -0.28 10.49
CA ASN A 46 6.37 0.53 9.59
C ASN A 46 4.90 0.60 10.01
N LEU A 47 4.35 -0.48 10.55
CA LEU A 47 2.96 -0.55 11.02
C LEU A 47 2.83 -0.26 12.51
N LYS A 48 3.90 0.11 13.18
CA LYS A 48 3.90 0.40 14.62
C LYS A 48 3.41 -0.77 15.48
N LEU A 49 3.81 -1.99 15.11
CA LEU A 49 3.42 -3.20 15.83
C LEU A 49 4.34 -3.54 17.00
N GLY A 50 5.43 -2.80 17.18
CA GLY A 50 6.38 -3.02 18.25
C GLY A 50 7.80 -3.23 17.74
N GLU A 51 8.74 -3.36 18.67
CA GLU A 51 10.14 -3.57 18.37
C GLU A 51 10.43 -5.03 18.01
N GLY A 52 11.57 -5.24 17.35
CA GLY A 52 12.02 -6.57 16.97
C GLY A 52 11.42 -7.08 15.70
N GLY A 53 11.56 -8.37 15.47
CA GLY A 53 11.08 -9.04 14.28
C GLY A 53 12.21 -9.75 13.55
N GLU A 54 11.84 -10.51 12.51
CA GLU A 54 12.79 -11.29 11.73
C GLU A 54 13.58 -10.38 10.78
N GLU A 55 14.86 -10.68 10.65
CA GLU A 55 15.77 -9.97 9.75
C GLU A 55 16.44 -10.99 8.84
N GLY A 56 15.92 -11.16 7.65
CA GLY A 56 16.46 -12.09 6.68
C GLY A 56 16.07 -11.65 5.29
N ARG A 57 16.04 -12.58 4.36
CA ARG A 57 15.72 -12.25 2.97
C ARG A 57 14.31 -11.69 2.81
N ASP A 58 13.35 -12.22 3.56
CA ASP A 58 11.97 -11.73 3.51
C ASP A 58 11.88 -10.29 4.01
N ASN A 59 12.63 -9.96 5.05
CA ASN A 59 12.71 -8.59 5.56
C ASN A 59 13.30 -7.64 4.51
N GLU A 60 14.36 -8.06 3.82
CA GLU A 60 14.98 -7.28 2.76
C GLU A 60 14.02 -7.04 1.60
N ILE A 61 13.28 -8.07 1.17
CA ILE A 61 12.30 -7.95 0.08
C ILE A 61 11.21 -6.95 0.46
N ALA A 62 10.68 -7.05 1.67
CA ALA A 62 9.66 -6.12 2.15
C ALA A 62 10.18 -4.68 2.14
N ARG A 63 11.38 -4.46 2.68
CA ARG A 63 12.01 -3.14 2.70
C ARG A 63 12.22 -2.59 1.30
N GLU A 64 12.81 -3.37 0.41
CA GLU A 64 13.09 -2.95 -0.96
C GLU A 64 11.81 -2.54 -1.71
N THR A 65 10.73 -3.29 -1.51
CA THR A 65 9.45 -2.98 -2.14
C THR A 65 8.94 -1.61 -1.74
N PHE A 66 8.99 -1.29 -0.44
CA PHE A 66 8.57 0.02 0.04
C PHE A 66 9.54 1.14 -0.37
N GLU A 67 10.84 0.89 -0.27
CA GLU A 67 11.85 1.92 -0.58
C GLU A 67 11.84 2.34 -2.04
N ARG A 68 11.55 1.41 -2.97
CA ARG A 68 11.51 1.77 -4.39
C ARG A 68 10.17 2.34 -4.84
N THR A 69 9.18 2.40 -3.96
CA THR A 69 7.86 2.95 -4.26
C THR A 69 7.86 4.45 -4.04
N GLY A 70 7.65 5.23 -5.09
CA GLY A 70 7.58 6.70 -5.01
C GLY A 70 6.16 7.23 -4.90
N ALA A 71 5.18 6.43 -5.29
CA ALA A 71 3.75 6.75 -5.17
C ALA A 71 2.96 5.45 -5.30
N SER A 72 1.76 5.43 -4.76
CA SER A 72 0.90 4.24 -4.83
C SER A 72 -0.45 4.61 -5.46
N VAL A 73 -1.05 3.65 -6.14
CA VAL A 73 -2.40 3.78 -6.70
C VAL A 73 -3.22 2.62 -6.15
N MET A 74 -4.40 2.91 -5.64
CA MET A 74 -5.29 1.87 -5.10
C MET A 74 -6.74 2.17 -5.43
N GLY A 75 -7.59 1.13 -5.35
CA GLY A 75 -9.02 1.29 -5.51
C GLY A 75 -9.71 1.71 -4.22
N LYS A 76 -10.96 2.16 -4.36
CA LYS A 76 -11.77 2.64 -3.23
C LYS A 76 -11.98 1.59 -2.16
N ARG A 77 -12.22 0.33 -2.54
CA ARG A 77 -12.47 -0.73 -1.57
C ARG A 77 -11.24 -1.00 -0.71
N MET A 78 -10.07 -1.04 -1.31
CA MET A 78 -8.82 -1.18 -0.58
C MET A 78 -8.62 -0.04 0.40
N PHE A 79 -8.88 1.20 -0.05
CA PHE A 79 -8.78 2.37 0.80
C PHE A 79 -9.75 2.31 1.99
N ASP A 80 -11.03 1.93 1.75
CA ASP A 80 -12.03 1.86 2.81
C ASP A 80 -11.63 0.86 3.91
N LEU A 81 -11.10 -0.29 3.51
CA LEU A 81 -10.62 -1.29 4.46
C LEU A 81 -9.39 -0.79 5.21
N GLY A 82 -8.47 -0.17 4.49
CA GLY A 82 -7.25 0.36 5.08
C GLY A 82 -7.49 1.52 6.02
N GLU A 83 -8.42 2.41 5.68
CA GLU A 83 -8.74 3.57 6.52
C GLU A 83 -9.11 3.14 7.94
N GLN A 84 -9.75 1.99 8.08
CA GLN A 84 -10.14 1.44 9.38
C GLN A 84 -9.00 0.74 10.11
N ALA A 85 -7.99 0.28 9.38
CA ALA A 85 -6.95 -0.60 9.91
C ALA A 85 -5.58 0.05 10.04
N TRP A 86 -5.24 1.03 9.21
CA TRP A 86 -3.92 1.64 9.24
C TRP A 86 -3.72 2.48 10.50
N PRO A 87 -2.47 2.52 11.03
CA PRO A 87 -2.15 3.44 12.11
C PRO A 87 -2.27 4.90 11.66
N GLU A 88 -2.28 5.82 12.59
CA GLU A 88 -2.36 7.25 12.29
C GLU A 88 -1.25 7.66 11.31
N GLU A 89 -0.04 7.16 11.53
CA GLU A 89 1.05 7.28 10.56
C GLU A 89 0.92 6.15 9.56
N ALA A 90 0.21 6.40 8.45
CA ALA A 90 -0.04 5.38 7.44
C ALA A 90 1.28 4.83 6.86
N PRO A 91 1.31 3.54 6.48
CA PRO A 91 2.59 2.86 6.19
C PRO A 91 3.25 3.24 4.86
N PHE A 92 2.63 4.09 4.06
CA PHE A 92 3.11 4.36 2.70
C PHE A 92 4.25 5.38 2.64
N HIS A 93 4.17 6.44 3.44
CA HIS A 93 5.16 7.54 3.47
C HIS A 93 5.39 8.19 2.09
N THR A 94 4.40 8.11 1.20
CA THR A 94 4.41 8.63 -0.16
C THR A 94 3.01 9.11 -0.51
N PRO A 95 2.86 9.88 -1.61
CA PRO A 95 1.52 10.16 -2.13
C PRO A 95 0.81 8.86 -2.54
N VAL A 96 -0.47 8.78 -2.23
CA VAL A 96 -1.33 7.63 -2.59
C VAL A 96 -2.53 8.17 -3.36
N PHE A 97 -2.81 7.59 -4.51
CA PHE A 97 -3.90 8.02 -5.38
C PHE A 97 -4.99 6.96 -5.36
N VAL A 98 -6.15 7.34 -4.83
CA VAL A 98 -7.31 6.45 -4.68
C VAL A 98 -8.27 6.67 -5.85
N VAL A 99 -8.48 5.64 -6.65
CA VAL A 99 -9.42 5.70 -7.78
C VAL A 99 -10.83 5.46 -7.25
N THR A 100 -11.70 6.47 -7.37
CA THR A 100 -13.03 6.45 -6.76
C THR A 100 -13.97 7.42 -7.49
N HIS A 101 -15.26 7.21 -7.35
CA HIS A 101 -16.25 8.20 -7.78
C HIS A 101 -16.58 9.22 -6.68
N GLU A 102 -16.13 8.95 -5.46
CA GLU A 102 -16.33 9.85 -4.33
C GLU A 102 -15.45 11.08 -4.45
N LYS A 103 -16.03 12.25 -4.29
CA LYS A 103 -15.28 13.51 -4.27
C LYS A 103 -14.92 13.83 -2.83
N ARG A 104 -13.65 13.84 -2.54
CA ARG A 104 -13.13 14.06 -1.20
C ARG A 104 -11.82 14.83 -1.30
N ASP A 105 -11.63 15.78 -0.38
CA ASP A 105 -10.38 16.54 -0.31
C ASP A 105 -9.21 15.64 0.04
N PRO A 106 -7.98 15.99 -0.37
CA PRO A 106 -6.81 15.22 0.02
C PRO A 106 -6.74 15.05 1.54
N TRP A 107 -6.35 13.86 1.96
CA TRP A 107 -6.24 13.52 3.38
C TRP A 107 -4.77 13.31 3.73
N GLU A 108 -4.20 14.29 4.44
CA GLU A 108 -2.80 14.24 4.87
C GLU A 108 -2.69 13.44 6.17
N ARG A 109 -1.70 12.55 6.22
CA ARG A 109 -1.39 11.79 7.42
C ARG A 109 0.03 12.07 7.88
N PRO A 110 0.30 11.92 9.20
CA PRO A 110 1.68 12.02 9.69
C PRO A 110 2.60 11.05 8.97
N GLY A 111 3.86 11.40 8.81
CA GLY A 111 4.85 10.51 8.21
C GLY A 111 4.97 10.61 6.69
N GLY A 112 4.27 11.56 6.06
CA GLY A 112 4.46 11.83 4.64
C GLY A 112 3.49 11.13 3.71
N THR A 113 2.44 10.50 4.23
CA THR A 113 1.39 9.91 3.39
C THR A 113 0.29 10.94 3.17
N THR A 114 -0.07 11.18 1.92
CA THR A 114 -1.25 11.99 1.56
C THR A 114 -2.10 11.17 0.59
N PHE A 115 -3.37 11.00 0.92
CA PHE A 115 -4.32 10.31 0.05
C PHE A 115 -5.03 11.33 -0.84
N HIS A 116 -4.90 11.14 -2.15
CA HIS A 116 -5.56 11.96 -3.16
C HIS A 116 -6.67 11.14 -3.80
N PHE A 117 -7.86 11.72 -3.92
CA PHE A 117 -9.03 11.00 -4.45
C PHE A 117 -9.25 11.40 -5.90
N VAL A 118 -9.09 10.43 -6.81
CA VAL A 118 -9.08 10.67 -8.26
C VAL A 118 -10.39 10.16 -8.86
N ASN A 119 -11.12 11.07 -9.51
CA ASN A 119 -12.46 10.77 -10.03
C ASN A 119 -12.49 10.54 -11.54
N ASP A 120 -11.35 10.67 -12.21
CA ASP A 120 -11.26 10.65 -13.68
C ASP A 120 -10.69 9.34 -14.24
N GLY A 121 -10.65 8.28 -13.42
CA GLY A 121 -10.23 6.96 -13.85
C GLY A 121 -8.77 6.64 -13.61
N ILE A 122 -8.41 5.40 -13.95
CA ILE A 122 -7.08 4.85 -13.65
C ILE A 122 -5.94 5.55 -14.41
N GLU A 123 -6.18 5.95 -15.64
CA GLU A 123 -5.14 6.62 -16.43
C GLU A 123 -4.73 7.95 -15.80
N THR A 124 -5.71 8.73 -15.34
CA THR A 124 -5.45 9.99 -14.64
C THR A 124 -4.69 9.74 -13.34
N ALA A 125 -5.08 8.71 -12.59
CA ALA A 125 -4.39 8.36 -11.36
C ALA A 125 -2.93 7.98 -11.61
N LEU A 126 -2.65 7.20 -12.65
CA LEU A 126 -1.29 6.84 -13.03
C LEU A 126 -0.45 8.05 -13.43
N ASP A 127 -1.05 8.96 -14.20
CA ASP A 127 -0.36 10.18 -14.62
C ASP A 127 0.00 11.06 -13.41
N GLN A 128 -0.93 11.21 -12.48
CA GLN A 128 -0.69 11.97 -11.26
C GLN A 128 0.38 11.31 -10.38
N ALA A 129 0.36 9.98 -10.27
CA ALA A 129 1.36 9.25 -9.51
C ALA A 129 2.76 9.42 -10.10
N ARG A 130 2.89 9.35 -11.42
CA ARG A 130 4.17 9.57 -12.10
C ARG A 130 4.67 11.00 -11.90
N ALA A 131 3.78 11.98 -11.97
CA ALA A 131 4.13 13.38 -11.75
C ALA A 131 4.59 13.64 -10.32
N ALA A 132 3.92 13.07 -9.34
CA ALA A 132 4.30 13.19 -7.94
C ALA A 132 5.68 12.61 -7.69
N ARG A 133 5.98 11.45 -8.27
CA ARG A 133 7.29 10.82 -8.16
C ARG A 133 8.41 11.70 -8.72
N ARG A 134 8.16 12.39 -9.83
CA ARG A 134 9.17 13.27 -10.44
C ARG A 134 9.52 14.43 -9.52
N SER A 135 8.54 15.02 -8.85
CA SER A 135 8.81 16.10 -7.91
C SER A 135 9.62 15.65 -6.72
N TRP A 136 9.53 14.38 -6.36
CA TRP A 136 10.29 13.76 -5.27
C TRP A 136 11.74 13.49 -5.64
N SER A 137 12.02 13.28 -6.92
CA SER A 137 13.37 12.94 -7.40
C SER A 137 14.30 14.15 -7.52
N THR A 138 13.79 15.31 -7.26
CA THR A 138 14.59 16.52 -7.28
C THR A 138 14.95 16.98 -5.89
#